data_b004f0348ef94f976165678e8c93149f
#
_entry.id   b004f0348ef94f976165678e8c93149f
#
_cell.length_a   1.000
_cell.length_b   1.000
_cell.length_c   1.000
_cell.angle_alpha   90.00
_cell.angle_beta   90.00
_cell.angle_gamma   90.00
#
_symmetry.space_group_name_H-M   'P 1'
#
loop_
_entity.id
_entity.type
_entity.pdbx_description
1 polymer ?
#
loop_
_entity_poly.entity_id
_entity_poly.type
_entity_poly.pdbx_seq_one_letter_code
_entity_poly.pdbx_strand_id
1 'polypeptide(L)'
;MKSILVNKILSTESSSVHQIFETKGKVYTYLNPVSYLTALDNKELFGKMDGIFADGGLLVKAIKLVYGKQVTRRSFDMTSMAPELFSYAEEHGKAIYIVASKQEQVEKAVEIFRERYPKVKFAGYRNGYFASEKEMDEEAKHIVKLNSDFLIVGMGALMQEKFLLKVKNAGYQGVGFTCGGFIHQTSKNEIDYYPAWVDKTNLRFVYRMWKEPHTRKRYVMAGLLFPARFIAEKIFG
;
A
#
# COMPACT_ATOMS: atom_id res chain seq x y z
N MET A 1 9.80 22.85 -11.69
CA MET A 1 8.65 22.01 -12.08
C MET A 1 8.18 21.22 -10.84
N LYS A 2 6.90 20.87 -10.75
CA LYS A 2 6.40 20.10 -9.60
C LYS A 2 6.53 18.61 -9.92
N SER A 3 7.23 17.84 -9.07
CA SER A 3 7.33 16.38 -9.20
C SER A 3 5.96 15.72 -9.39
N ILE A 4 5.81 14.86 -10.41
CA ILE A 4 4.59 14.08 -10.65
C ILE A 4 4.24 13.25 -9.40
N LEU A 5 5.23 12.61 -8.78
CA LEU A 5 5.04 11.79 -7.60
C LEU A 5 4.57 12.62 -6.40
N VAL A 6 5.26 13.73 -6.09
CA VAL A 6 4.92 14.57 -4.94
C VAL A 6 3.56 15.24 -5.10
N ASN A 7 3.13 15.54 -6.33
CA ASN A 7 1.77 16.02 -6.58
C ASN A 7 0.70 14.98 -6.25
N LYS A 8 0.99 13.70 -6.50
CA LYS A 8 0.09 12.58 -6.17
C LYS A 8 0.09 12.20 -4.70
N ILE A 9 1.11 12.59 -3.93
CA ILE A 9 1.11 12.34 -2.49
C ILE A 9 0.02 13.18 -1.83
N LEU A 10 -0.85 12.50 -1.09
CA LEU A 10 -1.97 13.12 -0.40
C LEU A 10 -1.46 14.06 0.69
N SER A 11 -2.05 15.24 0.77
CA SER A 11 -1.78 16.22 1.83
C SER A 11 -2.46 15.79 3.14
N THR A 12 -2.10 16.43 4.25
CA THR A 12 -2.75 16.20 5.55
C THR A 12 -4.26 16.44 5.46
N GLU A 13 -4.70 17.48 4.77
CA GLU A 13 -6.11 17.82 4.59
C GLU A 13 -6.86 16.81 3.71
N SER A 14 -6.21 16.31 2.65
CA SER A 14 -6.79 15.31 1.74
C SER A 14 -6.62 13.86 2.22
N SER A 15 -6.06 13.65 3.40
CA SER A 15 -5.83 12.32 3.96
C SER A 15 -6.94 11.84 4.90
N SER A 16 -8.12 12.44 4.86
CA SER A 16 -9.29 11.93 5.59
C SER A 16 -9.65 10.55 5.04
N VAL A 17 -9.43 9.54 5.88
CA VAL A 17 -9.53 8.13 5.48
C VAL A 17 -10.97 7.76 5.13
N HIS A 18 -11.93 8.23 5.91
CA HIS A 18 -13.35 7.94 5.64
C HIS A 18 -13.80 8.48 4.28
N GLN A 19 -13.40 9.70 3.92
CA GLN A 19 -13.69 10.24 2.59
C GLN A 19 -13.08 9.39 1.46
N ILE A 20 -11.88 8.84 1.69
CA ILE A 20 -11.23 7.95 0.72
C ILE A 20 -12.03 6.65 0.57
N PHE A 21 -12.54 6.08 1.66
CA PHE A 21 -13.35 4.85 1.62
C PHE A 21 -14.69 5.02 0.88
N GLU A 22 -15.18 6.23 0.79
CA GLU A 22 -16.42 6.57 0.06
C GLU A 22 -16.19 6.87 -1.43
N THR A 23 -14.94 6.95 -1.88
CA THR A 23 -14.65 7.17 -3.31
C THR A 23 -15.04 5.94 -4.15
N LYS A 24 -15.25 6.14 -5.46
CA LYS A 24 -15.57 5.04 -6.37
C LYS A 24 -14.53 4.94 -7.48
N GLY A 25 -14.13 3.72 -7.80
CA GLY A 25 -13.18 3.43 -8.87
C GLY A 25 -11.78 4.05 -8.63
N LYS A 26 -11.40 4.28 -7.37
CA LYS A 26 -10.13 4.91 -7.02
C LYS A 26 -9.12 3.90 -6.50
N VAL A 27 -7.84 4.12 -6.83
CA VAL A 27 -6.75 3.24 -6.47
C VAL A 27 -5.59 4.01 -5.85
N TYR A 28 -5.10 3.50 -4.74
CA TYR A 28 -4.10 4.16 -3.89
C TYR A 28 -2.90 3.26 -3.64
N THR A 29 -1.72 3.85 -3.57
CA THR A 29 -0.48 3.15 -3.22
C THR A 29 0.27 3.86 -2.10
N TYR A 30 1.30 3.19 -1.57
CA TYR A 30 2.09 3.65 -0.44
C TYR A 30 3.57 3.69 -0.83
N LEU A 31 4.21 4.83 -0.62
CA LEU A 31 5.65 4.98 -0.87
C LEU A 31 6.41 5.28 0.43
N ASN A 32 7.43 4.49 0.65
CA ASN A 32 8.52 4.79 1.59
C ASN A 32 9.79 5.15 0.80
N PRO A 33 10.90 5.56 1.43
CA PRO A 33 12.12 5.94 0.71
C PRO A 33 12.61 4.90 -0.28
N VAL A 34 12.45 3.59 0.02
CA VAL A 34 12.86 2.50 -0.88
C VAL A 34 11.97 2.43 -2.11
N SER A 35 10.67 2.35 -1.92
CA SER A 35 9.70 2.28 -3.02
C SER A 35 9.59 3.61 -3.80
N TYR A 36 9.94 4.73 -3.17
CA TYR A 36 10.03 6.03 -3.86
C TYR A 36 11.10 6.02 -4.94
N LEU A 37 12.26 5.42 -4.70
CA LEU A 37 13.30 5.25 -5.73
C LEU A 37 12.79 4.43 -6.91
N THR A 38 12.06 3.35 -6.63
CA THR A 38 11.40 2.55 -7.68
C THR A 38 10.36 3.37 -8.44
N ALA A 39 9.59 4.21 -7.74
CA ALA A 39 8.60 5.07 -8.36
C ALA A 39 9.22 6.17 -9.23
N LEU A 40 10.40 6.69 -8.86
CA LEU A 40 11.17 7.63 -9.68
C LEU A 40 11.54 7.05 -11.05
N ASP A 41 11.88 5.76 -11.08
CA ASP A 41 12.22 5.05 -12.31
C ASP A 41 10.96 4.63 -13.12
N ASN A 42 9.75 4.78 -12.53
CA ASN A 42 8.47 4.37 -13.11
C ASN A 42 7.38 5.44 -12.94
N LYS A 43 7.74 6.71 -13.09
CA LYS A 43 6.86 7.88 -12.82
C LYS A 43 5.52 7.80 -13.54
N GLU A 44 5.50 7.28 -14.76
CA GLU A 44 4.28 7.15 -15.55
C GLU A 44 3.28 6.18 -14.89
N LEU A 45 3.74 5.03 -14.40
CA LEU A 45 2.91 4.06 -13.70
C LEU A 45 2.30 4.66 -12.44
N PHE A 46 3.14 5.23 -11.57
CA PHE A 46 2.69 5.81 -10.30
C PHE A 46 1.85 7.09 -10.50
N GLY A 47 2.08 7.82 -11.57
CA GLY A 47 1.27 8.97 -11.98
C GLY A 47 -0.18 8.61 -12.34
N LYS A 48 -0.46 7.36 -12.71
CA LYS A 48 -1.81 6.84 -13.00
C LYS A 48 -2.60 6.48 -11.73
N MET A 49 -1.94 6.35 -10.57
CA MET A 49 -2.63 6.16 -9.29
C MET A 49 -3.46 7.40 -8.93
N ASP A 50 -4.59 7.22 -8.26
CA ASP A 50 -5.44 8.36 -7.83
C ASP A 50 -4.84 9.11 -6.64
N GLY A 51 -4.06 8.42 -5.81
CA GLY A 51 -3.32 9.03 -4.72
C GLY A 51 -2.19 8.14 -4.21
N ILE A 52 -1.24 8.77 -3.55
CA ILE A 52 -0.08 8.12 -2.96
C ILE A 52 -0.01 8.52 -1.48
N PHE A 53 0.07 7.55 -0.59
CA PHE A 53 0.33 7.80 0.82
C PHE A 53 1.82 7.77 1.11
N ALA A 54 2.28 8.67 1.96
CA ALA A 54 3.65 8.68 2.44
C ALA A 54 3.79 7.69 3.62
N ASP A 55 4.46 6.55 3.37
CA ASP A 55 4.80 5.56 4.38
C ASP A 55 6.23 5.80 4.90
N GLY A 56 6.33 6.00 6.19
CA GLY A 56 7.62 6.22 6.86
C GLY A 56 7.96 7.69 7.11
N GLY A 57 8.42 7.96 8.33
CA GLY A 57 8.69 9.32 8.80
C GLY A 57 9.79 10.06 8.01
N LEU A 58 10.75 9.32 7.41
CA LEU A 58 11.80 9.93 6.61
C LEU A 58 11.24 10.57 5.33
N LEU A 59 10.33 9.89 4.62
CA LEU A 59 9.70 10.46 3.42
C LEU A 59 8.85 11.67 3.77
N VAL A 60 8.06 11.59 4.85
CA VAL A 60 7.24 12.72 5.35
C VAL A 60 8.11 13.94 5.64
N LYS A 61 9.23 13.76 6.37
CA LYS A 61 10.17 14.84 6.68
C LYS A 61 10.83 15.41 5.41
N ALA A 62 11.22 14.55 4.48
CA ALA A 62 11.83 14.98 3.21
C ALA A 62 10.85 15.81 2.37
N ILE A 63 9.59 15.40 2.25
CA ILE A 63 8.55 16.15 1.53
C ILE A 63 8.34 17.53 2.16
N LYS A 64 8.23 17.60 3.49
CA LYS A 64 8.09 18.88 4.20
C LYS A 64 9.30 19.79 3.97
N LEU A 65 10.51 19.25 4.09
CA LEU A 65 11.75 20.03 3.98
C LEU A 65 11.99 20.55 2.54
N VAL A 66 11.82 19.66 1.54
CA VAL A 66 12.19 19.96 0.15
C VAL A 66 11.06 20.67 -0.62
N TYR A 67 9.81 20.28 -0.36
CA TYR A 67 8.65 20.78 -1.11
C TYR A 67 7.71 21.68 -0.30
N GLY A 68 7.94 21.83 1.02
CA GLY A 68 7.08 22.62 1.90
C GLY A 68 5.68 22.02 2.11
N LYS A 69 5.44 20.80 1.62
CA LYS A 69 4.11 20.16 1.68
C LYS A 69 3.92 19.42 3.00
N GLN A 70 2.82 19.69 3.69
CA GLN A 70 2.42 18.95 4.87
C GLN A 70 1.72 17.66 4.46
N VAL A 71 2.19 16.54 4.97
CA VAL A 71 1.63 15.21 4.71
C VAL A 71 1.55 14.40 5.99
N THR A 72 0.47 13.63 6.14
CA THR A 72 0.32 12.68 7.24
C THR A 72 0.98 11.37 6.85
N ARG A 73 1.76 10.78 7.77
CA ARG A 73 2.28 9.42 7.57
C ARG A 73 1.13 8.43 7.59
N ARG A 74 1.02 7.61 6.55
CA ARG A 74 0.09 6.50 6.47
C ARG A 74 0.75 5.26 5.86
N SER A 75 0.52 4.10 6.47
CA SER A 75 0.97 2.79 5.99
C SER A 75 -0.21 1.83 5.95
N PHE A 76 -0.18 0.85 5.03
CA PHE A 76 -1.18 -0.20 5.02
C PHE A 76 -0.73 -1.34 5.94
N ASP A 77 -0.95 -1.17 7.22
CA ASP A 77 -0.69 -2.15 8.28
C ASP A 77 -1.62 -1.90 9.48
N MET A 78 -1.52 -2.74 10.52
CA MET A 78 -2.38 -2.65 11.70
C MET A 78 -2.10 -1.44 12.60
N THR A 79 -1.11 -0.62 12.28
CA THR A 79 -0.81 0.60 13.05
C THR A 79 -1.41 1.87 12.42
N SER A 80 -2.03 1.75 11.24
CA SER A 80 -2.57 2.90 10.51
C SER A 80 -3.82 2.53 9.69
N MET A 81 -3.70 2.28 8.39
CA MET A 81 -4.84 2.18 7.47
C MET A 81 -5.69 0.92 7.67
N ALA A 82 -5.07 -0.24 7.96
CA ALA A 82 -5.80 -1.50 7.98
C ALA A 82 -6.91 -1.56 9.06
N PRO A 83 -6.68 -1.17 10.34
CA PRO A 83 -7.74 -1.17 11.33
C PRO A 83 -8.87 -0.20 10.98
N GLU A 84 -8.57 0.97 10.43
CA GLU A 84 -9.60 1.94 10.00
C GLU A 84 -10.46 1.36 8.86
N LEU A 85 -9.82 0.68 7.89
CA LEU A 85 -10.54 0.05 6.77
C LEU A 85 -11.39 -1.13 7.24
N PHE A 86 -10.85 -2.02 8.07
CA PHE A 86 -11.61 -3.17 8.56
C PHE A 86 -12.79 -2.75 9.47
N SER A 87 -12.59 -1.79 10.37
CA SER A 87 -13.67 -1.25 11.21
C SER A 87 -14.75 -0.59 10.35
N TYR A 88 -14.37 0.23 9.38
CA TYR A 88 -15.31 0.83 8.45
C TYR A 88 -16.09 -0.24 7.65
N ALA A 89 -15.41 -1.28 7.20
CA ALA A 89 -16.05 -2.37 6.48
C ALA A 89 -17.07 -3.14 7.35
N GLU A 90 -16.75 -3.38 8.63
CA GLU A 90 -17.71 -3.97 9.58
C GLU A 90 -18.95 -3.10 9.80
N GLU A 91 -18.73 -1.82 10.09
CA GLU A 91 -19.78 -0.87 10.42
C GLU A 91 -20.75 -0.64 9.25
N HIS A 92 -20.23 -0.63 8.02
CA HIS A 92 -21.00 -0.33 6.81
C HIS A 92 -21.35 -1.57 5.97
N GLY A 93 -21.06 -2.77 6.48
CA GLY A 93 -21.35 -4.04 5.79
C GLY A 93 -20.62 -4.21 4.46
N LYS A 94 -19.43 -3.60 4.32
CA LYS A 94 -18.63 -3.58 3.11
C LYS A 94 -17.85 -4.87 2.89
N ALA A 95 -17.68 -5.24 1.61
CA ALA A 95 -16.99 -6.46 1.21
C ALA A 95 -15.55 -6.18 0.78
N ILE A 96 -14.61 -7.05 1.21
CA ILE A 96 -13.18 -6.94 0.91
C ILE A 96 -12.75 -8.13 0.06
N TYR A 97 -11.97 -7.85 -1.01
CA TYR A 97 -11.23 -8.86 -1.77
C TYR A 97 -9.73 -8.67 -1.60
N ILE A 98 -8.96 -9.78 -1.49
CA ILE A 98 -7.52 -9.71 -1.23
C ILE A 98 -6.75 -10.51 -2.30
N VAL A 99 -5.74 -9.87 -2.93
CA VAL A 99 -4.78 -10.53 -3.84
C VAL A 99 -3.38 -10.30 -3.31
N ALA A 100 -2.79 -11.29 -2.63
CA ALA A 100 -1.50 -11.07 -1.98
C ALA A 100 -0.76 -12.36 -1.63
N SER A 101 0.56 -12.25 -1.51
CA SER A 101 1.43 -13.27 -0.93
C SER A 101 1.30 -14.66 -1.59
N LYS A 102 1.66 -15.74 -0.89
CA LYS A 102 1.37 -17.13 -1.29
C LYS A 102 -0.03 -17.52 -0.82
N GLN A 103 -0.60 -18.59 -1.41
CA GLN A 103 -1.95 -19.04 -1.10
C GLN A 103 -2.14 -19.34 0.39
N GLU A 104 -1.30 -20.17 0.98
CA GLU A 104 -1.34 -20.49 2.40
C GLU A 104 -1.20 -19.27 3.34
N GLN A 105 -0.52 -18.22 2.86
CA GLN A 105 -0.32 -17.00 3.64
C GLN A 105 -1.55 -16.10 3.62
N VAL A 106 -2.17 -15.94 2.44
CA VAL A 106 -3.41 -15.13 2.36
C VAL A 106 -4.56 -15.82 3.09
N GLU A 107 -4.66 -17.16 3.01
CA GLU A 107 -5.64 -17.95 3.76
C GLU A 107 -5.51 -17.70 5.26
N LYS A 108 -4.32 -17.94 5.80
CA LYS A 108 -4.05 -17.72 7.23
C LYS A 108 -4.28 -16.28 7.68
N ALA A 109 -3.90 -15.29 6.85
CA ALA A 109 -4.16 -13.89 7.18
C ALA A 109 -5.66 -13.57 7.22
N VAL A 110 -6.44 -14.12 6.28
CA VAL A 110 -7.90 -13.95 6.27
C VAL A 110 -8.57 -14.61 7.48
N GLU A 111 -8.09 -15.78 7.91
CA GLU A 111 -8.57 -16.43 9.17
C GLU A 111 -8.35 -15.49 10.36
N ILE A 112 -7.13 -14.96 10.52
CA ILE A 112 -6.79 -14.02 11.59
C ILE A 112 -7.67 -12.74 11.52
N PHE A 113 -7.94 -12.22 10.31
CA PHE A 113 -8.81 -11.06 10.15
C PHE A 113 -10.27 -11.38 10.50
N ARG A 114 -10.77 -12.56 10.14
CA ARG A 114 -12.14 -13.01 10.52
C ARG A 114 -12.31 -13.14 12.03
N GLU A 115 -11.29 -13.61 12.73
CA GLU A 115 -11.32 -13.66 14.20
C GLU A 115 -11.38 -12.28 14.83
N ARG A 116 -10.59 -11.33 14.28
CA ARG A 116 -10.48 -9.97 14.82
C ARG A 116 -11.62 -9.03 14.40
N TYR A 117 -12.17 -9.27 13.21
CA TYR A 117 -13.24 -8.47 12.58
C TYR A 117 -14.35 -9.40 12.05
N PRO A 118 -15.14 -10.02 12.94
CA PRO A 118 -16.04 -11.11 12.59
C PRO A 118 -17.21 -10.72 11.67
N LYS A 119 -17.53 -9.42 11.59
CA LYS A 119 -18.60 -8.92 10.73
C LYS A 119 -18.12 -8.46 9.35
N VAL A 120 -16.80 -8.43 9.11
CA VAL A 120 -16.26 -8.08 7.78
C VAL A 120 -16.62 -9.16 6.77
N LYS A 121 -17.15 -8.74 5.63
CA LYS A 121 -17.45 -9.63 4.50
C LYS A 121 -16.20 -9.79 3.62
N PHE A 122 -15.57 -10.95 3.65
CA PHE A 122 -14.53 -11.29 2.68
C PHE A 122 -15.20 -11.89 1.43
N ALA A 123 -15.27 -11.11 0.33
CA ALA A 123 -15.83 -11.55 -0.95
C ALA A 123 -14.99 -12.64 -1.61
N GLY A 124 -13.69 -12.70 -1.26
CA GLY A 124 -12.76 -13.71 -1.69
C GLY A 124 -11.32 -13.29 -1.47
N TYR A 125 -10.41 -14.21 -1.79
CA TYR A 125 -8.98 -13.98 -1.76
C TYR A 125 -8.26 -14.96 -2.67
N ARG A 126 -7.08 -14.55 -3.12
CA ARG A 126 -6.15 -15.43 -3.82
C ARG A 126 -4.69 -15.01 -3.59
N ASN A 127 -3.77 -15.89 -3.96
CA ASN A 127 -2.36 -15.54 -3.96
C ASN A 127 -2.03 -14.46 -5.01
N GLY A 128 -0.93 -13.74 -4.77
CA GLY A 128 -0.44 -12.67 -5.65
C GLY A 128 0.46 -13.14 -6.80
N TYR A 129 0.51 -14.45 -7.09
CA TYR A 129 1.33 -15.03 -8.16
C TYR A 129 0.44 -15.44 -9.32
N PHE A 130 0.79 -14.98 -10.50
CA PHE A 130 0.10 -15.26 -11.76
C PHE A 130 1.04 -15.95 -12.73
N ALA A 131 0.56 -16.98 -13.41
CA ALA A 131 1.32 -17.70 -14.41
C ALA A 131 1.45 -16.92 -15.73
N SER A 132 0.52 -15.99 -16.00
CA SER A 132 0.48 -15.22 -17.25
C SER A 132 -0.29 -13.91 -17.11
N GLU A 133 -0.09 -12.99 -18.06
CA GLU A 133 -0.89 -11.77 -18.19
C GLU A 133 -2.37 -12.09 -18.43
N LYS A 134 -2.67 -13.17 -19.16
CA LYS A 134 -4.05 -13.62 -19.41
C LYS A 134 -4.76 -13.96 -18.08
N GLU A 135 -4.09 -14.69 -17.20
CA GLU A 135 -4.63 -15.01 -15.87
C GLU A 135 -4.88 -13.74 -15.04
N MET A 136 -3.98 -12.74 -15.12
CA MET A 136 -4.18 -11.44 -14.49
C MET A 136 -5.42 -10.70 -15.05
N ASP A 137 -5.65 -10.78 -16.35
CA ASP A 137 -6.81 -10.18 -17.01
C ASP A 137 -8.12 -10.86 -16.60
N GLU A 138 -8.11 -12.19 -16.52
CA GLU A 138 -9.25 -12.99 -16.09
C GLU A 138 -9.61 -12.67 -14.61
N GLU A 139 -8.61 -12.60 -13.76
CA GLU A 139 -8.81 -12.22 -12.35
C GLU A 139 -9.29 -10.78 -12.20
N ALA A 140 -8.76 -9.84 -12.98
CA ALA A 140 -9.25 -8.47 -12.97
C ALA A 140 -10.75 -8.38 -13.32
N LYS A 141 -11.19 -9.13 -14.34
CA LYS A 141 -12.61 -9.23 -14.73
C LYS A 141 -13.45 -9.91 -13.63
N HIS A 142 -12.92 -10.95 -12.99
CA HIS A 142 -13.55 -11.62 -11.88
C HIS A 142 -13.80 -10.66 -10.70
N ILE A 143 -12.80 -9.88 -10.29
CA ILE A 143 -12.91 -8.88 -9.23
C ILE A 143 -13.97 -7.83 -9.56
N VAL A 144 -13.98 -7.34 -10.82
CA VAL A 144 -14.99 -6.39 -11.27
C VAL A 144 -16.41 -6.99 -11.16
N LYS A 145 -16.58 -8.25 -11.56
CA LYS A 145 -17.87 -8.95 -11.48
C LYS A 145 -18.33 -9.19 -10.03
N LEU A 146 -17.39 -9.49 -9.13
CA LEU A 146 -17.69 -9.66 -7.70
C LEU A 146 -18.15 -8.35 -7.06
N ASN A 147 -17.75 -7.21 -7.61
CA ASN A 147 -18.14 -5.88 -7.14
C ASN A 147 -17.86 -5.68 -5.64
N SER A 148 -16.68 -6.13 -5.17
CA SER A 148 -16.24 -5.88 -3.79
C SER A 148 -16.02 -4.38 -3.57
N ASP A 149 -16.34 -3.91 -2.35
CA ASP A 149 -16.17 -2.48 -2.00
C ASP A 149 -14.69 -2.10 -1.88
N PHE A 150 -13.87 -3.01 -1.33
CA PHE A 150 -12.44 -2.81 -1.16
C PHE A 150 -11.62 -3.92 -1.81
N LEU A 151 -10.52 -3.52 -2.45
CA LEU A 151 -9.51 -4.42 -3.00
C LEU A 151 -8.15 -4.15 -2.36
N ILE A 152 -7.56 -5.16 -1.73
CA ILE A 152 -6.25 -5.10 -1.10
C ILE A 152 -5.26 -5.93 -1.92
N VAL A 153 -4.20 -5.30 -2.44
CA VAL A 153 -3.22 -5.93 -3.33
C VAL A 153 -1.81 -5.90 -2.74
N GLY A 154 -1.18 -7.07 -2.57
CA GLY A 154 0.16 -7.22 -2.00
C GLY A 154 1.05 -8.16 -2.80
N MET A 155 1.56 -7.69 -3.96
CA MET A 155 2.35 -8.47 -4.91
C MET A 155 3.81 -7.99 -5.04
N GLY A 156 4.23 -7.09 -4.13
CA GLY A 156 5.50 -6.38 -4.22
C GLY A 156 5.44 -5.17 -5.16
N ALA A 157 6.41 -4.27 -4.98
CA ALA A 157 6.47 -3.01 -5.74
C ALA A 157 6.46 -3.26 -7.25
N LEU A 158 5.82 -2.40 -8.01
CA LEU A 158 5.50 -2.42 -9.43
C LEU A 158 4.39 -3.41 -9.80
N MET A 159 4.45 -4.67 -9.36
CA MET A 159 3.44 -5.65 -9.73
C MET A 159 2.08 -5.35 -9.11
N GLN A 160 2.06 -4.96 -7.85
CA GLN A 160 0.82 -4.58 -7.15
C GLN A 160 0.17 -3.32 -7.76
N GLU A 161 0.95 -2.32 -8.16
CA GLU A 161 0.46 -1.11 -8.82
C GLU A 161 -0.07 -1.42 -10.23
N LYS A 162 0.67 -2.21 -11.01
CA LYS A 162 0.24 -2.67 -12.34
C LYS A 162 -1.08 -3.43 -12.28
N PHE A 163 -1.17 -4.40 -11.37
CA PHE A 163 -2.39 -5.19 -11.22
C PHE A 163 -3.58 -4.33 -10.76
N LEU A 164 -3.37 -3.45 -9.79
CA LEU A 164 -4.42 -2.58 -9.29
C LEU A 164 -4.95 -1.63 -10.38
N LEU A 165 -4.07 -1.08 -11.21
CA LEU A 165 -4.47 -0.29 -12.38
C LEU A 165 -5.18 -1.14 -13.45
N LYS A 166 -4.77 -2.40 -13.65
CA LYS A 166 -5.44 -3.34 -14.55
C LYS A 166 -6.89 -3.56 -14.11
N VAL A 167 -7.12 -3.81 -12.83
CA VAL A 167 -8.48 -3.98 -12.26
C VAL A 167 -9.30 -2.69 -12.39
N LYS A 168 -8.70 -1.53 -12.12
CA LYS A 168 -9.36 -0.23 -12.33
C LYS A 168 -9.78 -0.05 -13.79
N ASN A 169 -8.88 -0.32 -14.74
CA ASN A 169 -9.15 -0.16 -16.17
C ASN A 169 -10.19 -1.17 -16.68
N ALA A 170 -10.35 -2.32 -16.01
CA ALA A 170 -11.40 -3.28 -16.31
C ALA A 170 -12.79 -2.82 -15.83
N GLY A 171 -12.88 -1.67 -15.13
CA GLY A 171 -14.16 -1.08 -14.71
C GLY A 171 -14.50 -1.25 -13.22
N TYR A 172 -13.52 -1.57 -12.36
CA TYR A 172 -13.73 -1.70 -10.93
C TYR A 172 -14.27 -0.40 -10.30
N GLN A 173 -15.34 -0.52 -9.52
CA GLN A 173 -16.03 0.60 -8.91
C GLN A 173 -15.75 0.76 -7.40
N GLY A 174 -15.08 -0.19 -6.78
CA GLY A 174 -14.67 -0.10 -5.38
C GLY A 174 -13.40 0.75 -5.20
N VAL A 175 -12.83 0.69 -4.01
CA VAL A 175 -11.59 1.39 -3.65
C VAL A 175 -10.46 0.37 -3.50
N GLY A 176 -9.36 0.60 -4.22
CA GLY A 176 -8.22 -0.30 -4.21
C GLY A 176 -7.01 0.26 -3.48
N PHE A 177 -6.32 -0.59 -2.71
CA PHE A 177 -5.10 -0.25 -1.98
C PHE A 177 -4.00 -1.26 -2.22
N THR A 178 -2.77 -0.79 -2.39
CA THR A 178 -1.62 -1.68 -2.26
C THR A 178 -1.25 -1.87 -0.79
N CYS A 179 -0.78 -3.05 -0.39
CA CYS A 179 -0.44 -3.33 1.01
C CYS A 179 0.99 -3.85 1.22
N GLY A 180 1.77 -3.96 0.14
CA GLY A 180 3.15 -4.48 0.24
C GLY A 180 3.23 -5.85 0.90
N GLY A 181 4.01 -5.96 1.97
CA GLY A 181 4.21 -7.22 2.71
C GLY A 181 3.25 -7.47 3.86
N PHE A 182 2.20 -6.67 4.02
CA PHE A 182 1.29 -6.74 5.17
C PHE A 182 0.66 -8.13 5.36
N ILE A 183 0.13 -8.74 4.30
CA ILE A 183 -0.50 -10.06 4.37
C ILE A 183 0.52 -11.15 4.77
N HIS A 184 1.74 -11.09 4.22
CA HIS A 184 2.82 -12.00 4.62
C HIS A 184 3.20 -11.86 6.10
N GLN A 185 3.26 -10.63 6.60
CA GLN A 185 3.57 -10.35 8.00
C GLN A 185 2.46 -10.87 8.92
N THR A 186 1.20 -10.59 8.59
CA THR A 186 0.05 -11.09 9.35
C THR A 186 0.02 -12.63 9.42
N SER A 187 0.31 -13.32 8.31
CA SER A 187 0.29 -14.79 8.27
C SER A 187 1.32 -15.46 9.20
N LYS A 188 2.33 -14.73 9.65
CA LYS A 188 3.30 -15.21 10.65
C LYS A 188 2.83 -15.04 12.10
N ASN A 189 1.54 -14.78 12.32
CA ASN A 189 0.95 -14.40 13.61
C ASN A 189 1.52 -13.08 14.18
N GLU A 190 2.10 -12.25 13.32
CA GLU A 190 2.64 -10.95 13.69
C GLU A 190 1.65 -9.86 13.27
N ILE A 191 0.41 -9.95 13.78
CA ILE A 191 -0.61 -8.92 13.50
C ILE A 191 -0.12 -7.54 13.97
N ASP A 192 0.58 -7.52 15.11
CA ASP A 192 1.26 -6.34 15.66
C ASP A 192 2.77 -6.45 15.39
N TYR A 193 3.13 -6.49 14.09
CA TYR A 193 4.51 -6.68 13.61
C TYR A 193 5.51 -5.70 14.22
N TYR A 194 5.09 -4.46 14.47
CA TYR A 194 5.94 -3.44 15.08
C TYR A 194 5.57 -3.23 16.54
N PRO A 195 6.50 -3.43 17.49
CA PRO A 195 6.29 -3.01 18.87
C PRO A 195 6.01 -1.50 18.97
N ALA A 196 5.17 -1.10 19.90
CA ALA A 196 4.74 0.30 20.04
C ALA A 196 5.91 1.31 20.16
N TRP A 197 7.03 0.92 20.79
CA TRP A 197 8.22 1.78 20.90
C TRP A 197 8.91 2.00 19.55
N VAL A 198 8.88 1.01 18.65
CA VAL A 198 9.44 1.13 17.28
C VAL A 198 8.66 2.17 16.48
N ASP A 199 7.34 2.19 16.65
CA ASP A 199 6.48 3.18 16.00
C ASP A 199 6.72 4.59 16.53
N LYS A 200 6.77 4.75 17.84
CA LYS A 200 7.04 6.04 18.50
C LYS A 200 8.39 6.64 18.09
N THR A 201 9.40 5.80 17.89
CA THR A 201 10.75 6.25 17.53
C THR A 201 10.98 6.38 16.01
N ASN A 202 10.03 5.99 15.18
CA ASN A 202 10.18 5.90 13.71
C ASN A 202 11.30 4.97 13.23
N LEU A 203 11.68 3.96 14.04
CA LEU A 203 12.76 3.00 13.74
C LEU A 203 12.28 1.73 13.04
N ARG A 204 11.12 1.77 12.40
CA ARG A 204 10.55 0.60 11.65
C ARG A 204 11.52 0.00 10.65
N PHE A 205 12.29 0.82 9.94
CA PHE A 205 13.26 0.35 8.96
C PHE A 205 14.42 -0.43 9.63
N VAL A 206 14.89 -0.01 10.82
CA VAL A 206 15.91 -0.71 11.59
C VAL A 206 15.38 -2.06 12.07
N TYR A 207 14.17 -2.05 12.67
CA TYR A 207 13.51 -3.26 13.15
C TYR A 207 13.32 -4.26 12.00
N ARG A 208 12.89 -3.78 10.82
CA ARG A 208 12.71 -4.62 9.64
C ARG A 208 14.02 -5.18 9.11
N MET A 209 15.10 -4.40 9.09
CA MET A 209 16.43 -4.90 8.72
C MET A 209 16.95 -5.97 9.69
N TRP A 210 16.57 -5.89 10.95
CA TRP A 210 16.90 -6.89 11.95
C TRP A 210 16.09 -8.18 11.76
N LYS A 211 14.77 -8.07 11.68
CA LYS A 211 13.84 -9.20 11.48
C LYS A 211 13.94 -9.87 10.11
N GLU A 212 14.21 -9.09 9.06
CA GLU A 212 14.23 -9.52 7.65
C GLU A 212 15.60 -9.20 7.01
N PRO A 213 16.66 -10.02 7.23
CA PRO A 213 18.02 -9.74 6.75
C PRO A 213 18.14 -9.48 5.24
N HIS A 214 17.29 -10.10 4.43
CA HIS A 214 17.24 -9.91 2.98
C HIS A 214 16.87 -8.46 2.57
N THR A 215 16.31 -7.67 3.48
CA THR A 215 15.94 -6.27 3.22
C THR A 215 17.11 -5.29 3.42
N ARG A 216 18.17 -5.68 4.13
CA ARG A 216 19.28 -4.81 4.54
C ARG A 216 19.92 -4.05 3.38
N LYS A 217 20.34 -4.78 2.33
CA LYS A 217 20.97 -4.17 1.14
C LYS A 217 20.09 -3.07 0.54
N ARG A 218 18.79 -3.33 0.43
CA ARG A 218 17.81 -2.40 -0.15
C ARG A 218 17.64 -1.15 0.71
N TYR A 219 17.59 -1.28 2.03
CA TYR A 219 17.48 -0.13 2.94
C TYR A 219 18.74 0.72 3.00
N VAL A 220 19.92 0.08 3.02
CA VAL A 220 21.21 0.81 2.98
C VAL A 220 21.33 1.58 1.67
N MET A 221 21.07 0.93 0.53
CA MET A 221 21.10 1.61 -0.77
C MET A 221 20.10 2.76 -0.85
N ALA A 222 18.89 2.57 -0.31
CA ALA A 222 17.90 3.64 -0.26
C ALA A 222 18.37 4.80 0.64
N GLY A 223 18.98 4.52 1.78
CA GLY A 223 19.53 5.56 2.66
C GLY A 223 20.55 6.45 1.97
N LEU A 224 21.36 5.88 1.09
CA LEU A 224 22.38 6.61 0.32
C LEU A 224 21.79 7.35 -0.90
N LEU A 225 20.93 6.69 -1.66
CA LEU A 225 20.45 7.20 -2.95
C LEU A 225 19.21 8.11 -2.83
N PHE A 226 18.31 7.85 -1.86
CA PHE A 226 17.06 8.58 -1.75
C PHE A 226 17.26 10.09 -1.57
N PRO A 227 18.11 10.60 -0.66
CA PRO A 227 18.27 12.04 -0.48
C PRO A 227 18.72 12.74 -1.77
N ALA A 228 19.74 12.19 -2.43
CA ALA A 228 20.30 12.78 -3.64
C ALA A 228 19.28 12.79 -4.79
N ARG A 229 18.63 11.64 -5.05
CA ARG A 229 17.64 11.51 -6.13
C ARG A 229 16.37 12.31 -5.85
N PHE A 230 15.96 12.42 -4.58
CA PHE A 230 14.79 13.20 -4.18
C PHE A 230 15.00 14.71 -4.39
N ILE A 231 16.20 15.20 -4.06
CA ILE A 231 16.58 16.60 -4.31
C ILE A 231 16.74 16.85 -5.81
N ALA A 232 17.42 15.95 -6.53
CA ALA A 232 17.57 16.05 -7.99
C ALA A 232 16.22 16.12 -8.70
N GLU A 233 15.23 15.35 -8.26
CA GLU A 233 13.87 15.43 -8.80
C GLU A 233 13.22 16.80 -8.58
N LYS A 234 13.48 17.45 -7.44
CA LYS A 234 12.98 18.83 -7.19
C LYS A 234 13.59 19.85 -8.14
N ILE A 235 14.84 19.65 -8.52
CA ILE A 235 15.60 20.61 -9.35
C ILE A 235 15.33 20.38 -10.85
N PHE A 236 15.35 19.12 -11.28
CA PHE A 236 15.36 18.73 -12.70
C PHE A 236 14.09 17.98 -13.16
N GLY A 237 13.17 17.62 -12.26
CA GLY A 237 11.98 16.76 -12.52
C GLY A 237 10.70 17.50 -12.95
#